data_b9dab3020d833a04f8b78cadb0b27baf
#
_entry.id   b9dab3020d833a04f8b78cadb0b27baf
#
_cell.length_a   1.000
_cell.length_b   1.000
_cell.length_c   1.000
_cell.angle_alpha   90.00
_cell.angle_beta   90.00
_cell.angle_gamma   90.00
#
_symmetry.space_group_name_H-M   'P 1'
#
loop_
_entity.id
_entity.type
_entity.pdbx_description
1 polymer ?
#
loop_
_entity_poly.entity_id
_entity_poly.type
_entity_poly.pdbx_seq_one_letter_code
_entity_poly.pdbx_strand_id
1 'polypeptide(L)'
;MGEKGERPERVFPGRTDPWFITAMVIVAGGLSAACIACFLSSSPALLWGWLALLPVPALVALAALPVRSNRLEFYGDHLVVVYAGTRSVIPYAHVRGVRRTRTLWAGTANSLDRVYIEAPYDGDAIVSVTDNDALVAELGRRCGLGPDA
;
A
#
# COMPACT_ATOMS: atom_id res chain seq x y z
N MET A 1 -22.03 0.65 -5.89
CA MET A 1 -22.04 1.21 -7.26
C MET A 1 -21.48 2.62 -7.14
N GLY A 2 -20.13 2.73 -7.08
CA GLY A 2 -19.43 3.99 -6.82
C GLY A 2 -19.42 4.86 -8.07
N GLU A 3 -19.86 6.08 -7.93
CA GLU A 3 -20.03 7.06 -9.00
C GLU A 3 -18.71 7.37 -9.71
N LYS A 4 -18.71 7.04 -10.99
CA LYS A 4 -17.73 7.55 -11.97
C LYS A 4 -18.02 9.04 -12.22
N GLY A 5 -17.42 9.93 -11.43
CA GLY A 5 -17.49 11.36 -11.76
C GLY A 5 -17.24 12.34 -10.62
N GLU A 6 -17.36 11.91 -9.39
CA GLU A 6 -17.08 12.80 -8.26
C GLU A 6 -15.57 13.00 -8.09
N ARG A 7 -15.15 14.26 -7.96
CA ARG A 7 -13.75 14.58 -7.68
C ARG A 7 -13.51 14.49 -6.17
N PRO A 8 -12.41 13.87 -5.73
CA PRO A 8 -12.09 13.86 -4.31
C PRO A 8 -11.89 15.30 -3.81
N GLU A 9 -12.46 15.62 -2.66
CA GLU A 9 -12.29 16.91 -2.00
C GLU A 9 -10.86 17.09 -1.48
N ARG A 10 -10.26 15.99 -1.03
CA ARG A 10 -8.89 15.96 -0.52
C ARG A 10 -8.22 14.63 -0.83
N VAL A 11 -6.94 14.67 -1.13
CA VAL A 11 -6.13 13.48 -1.41
C VAL A 11 -4.89 13.52 -0.53
N PHE A 12 -4.65 12.43 0.19
CA PHE A 12 -3.42 12.20 0.94
C PHE A 12 -2.56 11.20 0.18
N PRO A 13 -1.38 11.62 -0.31
CA PRO A 13 -0.48 10.70 -0.98
C PRO A 13 0.09 9.69 0.01
N GLY A 14 0.15 8.44 -0.42
CA GLY A 14 0.73 7.37 0.37
C GLY A 14 2.22 7.58 0.60
N ARG A 15 2.68 7.21 1.78
CA ARG A 15 4.09 7.21 2.16
C ARG A 15 4.72 5.86 1.85
N THR A 16 5.89 5.91 1.24
CA THR A 16 6.74 4.73 1.05
C THR A 16 8.09 5.01 1.69
N ASP A 17 8.45 4.21 2.68
CA ASP A 17 9.73 4.38 3.38
C ASP A 17 10.89 3.84 2.52
N PRO A 18 12.08 4.45 2.59
CA PRO A 18 13.25 4.02 1.82
C PRO A 18 13.64 2.55 2.05
N TRP A 19 13.43 2.03 3.28
CA TRP A 19 13.74 0.63 3.59
C TRP A 19 12.93 -0.35 2.72
N PHE A 20 11.66 -0.02 2.41
CA PHE A 20 10.81 -0.84 1.56
C PHE A 20 11.38 -0.93 0.14
N ILE A 21 11.77 0.22 -0.42
CA ILE A 21 12.41 0.28 -1.74
C ILE A 21 13.72 -0.51 -1.72
N THR A 22 14.56 -0.33 -0.68
CA THR A 22 15.83 -1.05 -0.51
C THR A 22 15.60 -2.56 -0.45
N ALA A 23 14.64 -3.03 0.34
CA ALA A 23 14.29 -4.45 0.41
C ALA A 23 13.87 -5.01 -0.96
N MET A 24 13.05 -4.27 -1.71
CA MET A 24 12.63 -4.66 -3.05
C MET A 24 13.81 -4.75 -4.04
N VAL A 25 14.74 -3.78 -3.97
CA VAL A 25 15.95 -3.78 -4.80
C VAL A 25 16.85 -4.96 -4.46
N ILE A 26 17.04 -5.28 -3.16
CA ILE A 26 17.83 -6.43 -2.72
C ILE A 26 17.23 -7.74 -3.21
N VAL A 27 15.93 -7.92 -3.08
CA VAL A 27 15.23 -9.13 -3.56
C VAL A 27 15.34 -9.27 -5.08
N ALA A 28 15.04 -8.22 -5.82
CA ALA A 28 15.12 -8.23 -7.28
C ALA A 28 16.57 -8.45 -7.77
N GLY A 29 17.54 -7.78 -7.14
CA GLY A 29 18.96 -7.92 -7.47
C GLY A 29 19.50 -9.32 -7.14
N GLY A 30 19.12 -9.87 -5.98
CA GLY A 30 19.47 -11.22 -5.57
C GLY A 30 18.93 -12.30 -6.51
N LEU A 31 17.66 -12.19 -6.90
CA LEU A 31 17.06 -13.07 -7.90
C LEU A 31 17.78 -12.98 -9.25
N SER A 32 18.05 -11.75 -9.71
CA SER A 32 18.76 -11.54 -10.97
C SER A 32 20.18 -12.11 -10.95
N ALA A 33 20.91 -11.91 -9.84
CA ALA A 33 22.26 -12.46 -9.66
C ALA A 33 22.24 -13.99 -9.62
N ALA A 34 21.29 -14.61 -8.93
CA ALA A 34 21.13 -16.06 -8.91
C ALA A 34 20.85 -16.62 -10.31
N CYS A 35 20.00 -15.96 -11.09
CA CYS A 35 19.72 -16.33 -12.48
C CYS A 35 20.98 -16.25 -13.34
N ILE A 36 21.76 -15.16 -13.22
CA ILE A 36 23.03 -14.99 -13.95
C ILE A 36 24.04 -16.09 -13.57
N ALA A 37 24.18 -16.40 -12.28
CA ALA A 37 25.05 -17.48 -11.80
C ALA A 37 24.65 -18.85 -12.40
N CYS A 38 23.36 -19.16 -12.46
CA CYS A 38 22.85 -20.35 -13.14
C CYS A 38 23.21 -20.38 -14.61
N PHE A 39 23.19 -19.25 -15.28
CA PHE A 39 23.58 -19.09 -16.68
C PHE A 39 25.06 -19.40 -16.94
N LEU A 40 25.93 -18.90 -16.04
CA LEU A 40 27.38 -19.05 -16.18
C LEU A 40 27.87 -20.46 -15.83
N SER A 41 27.07 -21.27 -15.17
CA SER A 41 27.46 -22.59 -14.68
C SER A 41 27.45 -23.72 -15.69
N SER A 42 27.27 -23.44 -17.01
CA SER A 42 27.37 -24.40 -18.13
C SER A 42 26.63 -25.76 -17.96
N SER A 43 25.63 -25.79 -17.11
CA SER A 43 24.83 -26.95 -16.73
C SER A 43 23.52 -26.99 -17.56
N PRO A 44 22.83 -28.14 -17.68
CA PRO A 44 21.46 -28.21 -18.23
C PRO A 44 20.47 -27.33 -17.45
N ALA A 45 20.88 -26.72 -16.35
CA ALA A 45 20.17 -25.64 -15.66
C ALA A 45 19.95 -24.36 -16.51
N LEU A 46 20.56 -24.22 -17.69
CA LEU A 46 20.35 -23.08 -18.61
C LEU A 46 18.86 -22.82 -18.91
N LEU A 47 18.10 -23.88 -19.20
CA LEU A 47 16.65 -23.78 -19.41
C LEU A 47 15.91 -23.27 -18.18
N TRP A 48 16.31 -23.72 -16.98
CA TRP A 48 15.74 -23.27 -15.72
C TRP A 48 16.12 -21.83 -15.39
N GLY A 49 17.33 -21.39 -15.79
CA GLY A 49 17.77 -20.00 -15.68
C GLY A 49 16.88 -19.03 -16.48
N TRP A 50 16.54 -19.37 -17.71
CA TRP A 50 15.63 -18.57 -18.54
C TRP A 50 14.22 -18.54 -17.96
N LEU A 51 13.70 -19.67 -17.54
CA LEU A 51 12.38 -19.77 -16.90
C LEU A 51 12.30 -18.95 -15.61
N ALA A 52 13.39 -18.89 -14.83
CA ALA A 52 13.46 -18.11 -13.61
C ALA A 52 13.56 -16.59 -13.85
N LEU A 53 14.08 -16.15 -15.00
CA LEU A 53 14.14 -14.73 -15.37
C LEU A 53 12.80 -14.17 -15.84
N LEU A 54 11.93 -14.99 -16.40
CA LEU A 54 10.64 -14.56 -16.92
C LEU A 54 9.75 -13.83 -15.89
N PRO A 55 9.64 -14.27 -14.62
CA PRO A 55 8.80 -13.59 -13.64
C PRO A 55 9.43 -12.31 -13.06
N VAL A 56 10.74 -12.07 -13.22
CA VAL A 56 11.42 -10.92 -12.60
C VAL A 56 10.80 -9.57 -13.00
N PRO A 57 10.58 -9.25 -14.28
CA PRO A 57 9.95 -7.99 -14.67
C PRO A 57 8.51 -7.87 -14.15
N ALA A 58 7.77 -8.99 -14.10
CA ALA A 58 6.43 -9.02 -13.53
C ALA A 58 6.44 -8.76 -12.02
N LEU A 59 7.38 -9.35 -11.28
CA LEU A 59 7.58 -9.10 -9.85
C LEU A 59 7.97 -7.64 -9.57
N VAL A 60 8.87 -7.08 -10.38
CA VAL A 60 9.25 -5.65 -10.27
C VAL A 60 8.07 -4.75 -10.55
N ALA A 61 7.28 -5.02 -11.58
CA ALA A 61 6.07 -4.27 -11.91
C ALA A 61 5.04 -4.37 -10.77
N LEU A 62 4.80 -5.57 -10.26
CA LEU A 62 3.87 -5.83 -9.16
C LEU A 62 4.29 -5.09 -7.88
N ALA A 63 5.59 -5.05 -7.59
CA ALA A 63 6.15 -4.31 -6.45
C ALA A 63 6.08 -2.79 -6.64
N ALA A 64 6.15 -2.29 -7.86
CA ALA A 64 6.05 -0.86 -8.17
C ALA A 64 4.61 -0.33 -8.06
N LEU A 65 3.58 -1.18 -8.23
CA LEU A 65 2.17 -0.79 -8.14
C LEU A 65 1.80 -0.14 -6.80
N PRO A 66 2.12 -0.74 -5.62
CA PRO A 66 1.83 -0.12 -4.33
C PRO A 66 2.53 1.21 -4.13
N VAL A 67 3.77 1.36 -4.65
CA VAL A 67 4.55 2.59 -4.52
C VAL A 67 3.91 3.74 -5.29
N ARG A 68 3.37 3.46 -6.47
CA ARG A 68 2.81 4.48 -7.37
C ARG A 68 1.35 4.81 -7.12
N SER A 69 0.57 3.84 -6.66
CA SER A 69 -0.89 3.97 -6.56
C SER A 69 -1.41 4.17 -5.15
N ASN A 70 -0.53 4.13 -4.13
CA ASN A 70 -0.96 4.28 -2.74
C ASN A 70 -1.40 5.72 -2.47
N ARG A 71 -2.66 5.91 -2.18
CA ARG A 71 -3.25 7.19 -1.77
C ARG A 71 -4.58 6.98 -1.08
N LEU A 72 -4.97 7.97 -0.30
CA LEU A 72 -6.27 8.03 0.34
C LEU A 72 -7.05 9.22 -0.23
N GLU A 73 -8.22 8.97 -0.75
CA GLU A 73 -9.11 9.96 -1.34
C GLU A 73 -10.31 10.20 -0.42
N PHE A 74 -10.61 11.46 -0.13
CA PHE A 74 -11.74 11.87 0.71
C PHE A 74 -12.83 12.45 -0.17
N TYR A 75 -14.06 11.97 0.04
CA TYR A 75 -15.28 12.45 -0.57
C TYR A 75 -16.22 13.02 0.50
N GLY A 76 -17.42 13.48 0.11
CA GLY A 76 -18.36 14.11 1.03
C GLY A 76 -18.82 13.21 2.17
N ASP A 77 -19.07 11.92 1.90
CA ASP A 77 -19.67 10.95 2.81
C ASP A 77 -18.83 9.69 3.07
N HIS A 78 -17.75 9.50 2.30
CA HIS A 78 -16.90 8.32 2.37
C HIS A 78 -15.43 8.64 2.08
N LEU A 79 -14.57 7.72 2.45
CA LEU A 79 -13.16 7.71 2.03
C LEU A 79 -12.90 6.51 1.10
N VAL A 80 -11.92 6.66 0.23
CA VAL A 80 -11.48 5.59 -0.68
C VAL A 80 -10.00 5.34 -0.45
N VAL A 81 -9.68 4.12 -0.04
CA VAL A 81 -8.30 3.63 0.07
C VAL A 81 -7.90 3.05 -1.28
N VAL A 82 -6.92 3.66 -1.94
CA VAL A 82 -6.37 3.16 -3.20
C VAL A 82 -5.01 2.54 -2.92
N TYR A 83 -4.87 1.24 -3.18
CA TYR A 83 -3.62 0.51 -2.96
C TYR A 83 -3.43 -0.57 -4.02
N ALA A 84 -2.26 -0.58 -4.67
CA ALA A 84 -1.90 -1.57 -5.69
C ALA A 84 -2.95 -1.73 -6.81
N GLY A 85 -3.67 -0.66 -7.15
CA GLY A 85 -4.72 -0.68 -8.16
C GLY A 85 -6.11 -1.10 -7.66
N THR A 86 -6.22 -1.55 -6.41
CA THR A 86 -7.52 -1.80 -5.76
C THR A 86 -8.08 -0.54 -5.12
N ARG A 87 -9.40 -0.46 -5.02
CA ARG A 87 -10.12 0.64 -4.37
C ARG A 87 -11.07 0.07 -3.34
N SER A 88 -10.90 0.45 -2.08
CA SER A 88 -11.80 0.11 -0.98
C SER A 88 -12.52 1.37 -0.54
N VAL A 89 -13.84 1.35 -0.57
CA VAL A 89 -14.70 2.47 -0.17
C VAL A 89 -15.17 2.23 1.26
N ILE A 90 -14.97 3.20 2.14
CA ILE A 90 -15.37 3.14 3.55
C ILE A 90 -16.20 4.37 3.87
N PRO A 91 -17.51 4.24 4.11
CA PRO A 91 -18.37 5.33 4.57
C PRO A 91 -17.90 5.85 5.94
N TYR A 92 -17.91 7.17 6.15
CA TYR A 92 -17.52 7.74 7.45
C TYR A 92 -18.38 7.24 8.61
N ALA A 93 -19.64 6.94 8.35
CA ALA A 93 -20.56 6.38 9.36
C ALA A 93 -20.14 4.99 9.87
N HIS A 94 -19.34 4.25 9.13
CA HIS A 94 -18.84 2.92 9.48
C HIS A 94 -17.48 2.95 10.21
N VAL A 95 -16.80 4.09 10.22
CA VAL A 95 -15.54 4.26 10.95
C VAL A 95 -15.84 4.38 12.45
N ARG A 96 -15.27 3.48 13.22
CA ARG A 96 -15.45 3.40 14.68
C ARG A 96 -14.29 3.99 15.47
N GLY A 97 -13.09 3.91 14.89
CA GLY A 97 -11.89 4.42 15.55
C GLY A 97 -10.77 4.66 14.54
N VAL A 98 -9.88 5.58 14.92
CA VAL A 98 -8.70 5.94 14.14
C VAL A 98 -7.53 6.07 15.10
N ARG A 99 -6.49 5.28 14.92
CA ARG A 99 -5.31 5.33 15.80
C ARG A 99 -4.01 5.17 15.06
N ARG A 100 -2.96 5.78 15.57
CA ARG A 100 -1.61 5.55 15.04
C ARG A 100 -1.10 4.19 15.53
N THR A 101 -0.41 3.49 14.66
CA THR A 101 0.18 2.19 14.97
C THR A 101 1.54 2.03 14.31
N ARG A 102 2.42 1.26 14.95
CA ARG A 102 3.69 0.83 14.40
C ARG A 102 3.71 -0.69 14.36
N THR A 103 3.27 -1.25 13.25
CA THR A 103 3.23 -2.70 13.07
C THR A 103 3.92 -3.11 11.78
N LEU A 104 4.59 -4.27 11.82
CA LEU A 104 5.18 -4.92 10.65
C LEU A 104 4.16 -5.76 9.88
N TRP A 105 2.98 -6.04 10.49
CA TRP A 105 1.96 -6.86 9.85
C TRP A 105 1.44 -6.23 8.59
N ALA A 106 1.23 -7.09 7.59
CA ALA A 106 0.80 -6.70 6.26
C ALA A 106 -0.49 -5.87 6.28
N GLY A 107 -0.44 -4.75 5.61
CA GLY A 107 -1.56 -3.86 5.36
C GLY A 107 -1.30 -3.09 4.08
N THR A 108 -2.19 -2.19 3.74
CA THR A 108 -2.07 -1.32 2.57
C THR A 108 -1.07 -0.17 2.77
N ALA A 109 0.03 -0.44 3.49
CA ALA A 109 0.99 0.60 3.88
C ALA A 109 2.44 0.16 3.62
N ASN A 110 3.20 1.03 2.95
CA ASN A 110 4.61 0.84 2.61
C ASN A 110 5.55 1.54 3.61
N SER A 111 5.07 1.87 4.80
CA SER A 111 5.80 2.53 5.89
C SER A 111 5.48 1.86 7.23
N LEU A 112 6.36 2.02 8.21
CA LEU A 112 6.16 1.54 9.59
C LEU A 112 5.29 2.50 10.41
N ASP A 113 5.27 3.78 10.06
CA ASP A 113 4.40 4.78 10.67
C ASP A 113 3.03 4.74 9.96
N ARG A 114 2.04 4.20 10.63
CA ARG A 114 0.76 3.82 10.06
C ARG A 114 -0.41 4.38 10.85
N VAL A 115 -1.52 4.53 10.16
CA VAL A 115 -2.83 4.83 10.75
C VAL A 115 -3.73 3.61 10.55
N TYR A 116 -4.26 3.11 11.63
CA TYR A 116 -5.26 2.06 11.66
C TYR A 116 -6.64 2.71 11.68
N ILE A 117 -7.48 2.34 10.74
CA ILE A 117 -8.86 2.78 10.60
C ILE A 117 -9.74 1.57 10.89
N GLU A 118 -10.48 1.63 11.98
CA GLU A 118 -11.39 0.58 12.40
C GLU A 118 -12.73 0.77 11.70
N ALA A 119 -13.06 -0.14 10.79
CA ALA A 119 -14.29 -0.13 9.99
C ALA A 119 -14.86 -1.56 9.89
N PRO A 120 -15.49 -2.08 10.94
CA PRO A 120 -15.85 -3.49 11.07
C PRO A 120 -16.81 -4.00 10.00
N TYR A 121 -17.55 -3.12 9.32
CA TYR A 121 -18.50 -3.49 8.27
C TYR A 121 -17.87 -3.58 6.88
N ASP A 122 -16.83 -2.78 6.61
CA ASP A 122 -16.19 -2.68 5.28
C ASP A 122 -14.79 -3.29 5.28
N GLY A 123 -14.33 -3.72 6.46
CA GLY A 123 -12.98 -4.20 6.70
C GLY A 123 -12.04 -3.10 7.17
N ASP A 124 -11.30 -3.40 8.23
CA ASP A 124 -10.31 -2.49 8.79
C ASP A 124 -9.23 -2.14 7.78
N ALA A 125 -8.79 -0.89 7.77
CA ALA A 125 -7.74 -0.44 6.88
C ALA A 125 -6.49 0.01 7.66
N ILE A 126 -5.32 -0.39 7.17
CA ILE A 126 -4.03 0.08 7.67
C ILE A 126 -3.38 0.90 6.57
N VAL A 127 -3.31 2.20 6.75
CA VAL A 127 -2.79 3.13 5.75
C VAL A 127 -1.58 3.88 6.26
N SER A 128 -0.75 4.36 5.37
CA SER A 128 0.33 5.30 5.70
C SER A 128 0.37 6.38 4.63
N VAL A 129 0.28 7.61 5.07
CA VAL A 129 0.36 8.79 4.21
C VAL A 129 1.54 9.67 4.61
N THR A 130 1.84 10.66 3.80
CA THR A 130 2.98 11.57 4.06
C THR A 130 2.79 12.34 5.36
N ASP A 131 1.53 12.69 5.70
CA ASP A 131 1.18 13.41 6.93
C ASP A 131 0.08 12.64 7.68
N ASN A 132 0.50 11.71 8.53
CA ASN A 132 -0.39 10.88 9.33
C ASN A 132 -1.14 11.69 10.41
N ASP A 133 -0.57 12.78 10.91
CA ASP A 133 -1.24 13.61 11.92
C ASP A 133 -2.40 14.41 11.29
N ALA A 134 -2.16 14.99 10.11
CA ALA A 134 -3.22 15.65 9.34
C ALA A 134 -4.31 14.66 8.92
N LEU A 135 -3.96 13.41 8.61
CA LEU A 135 -4.92 12.36 8.29
C LEU A 135 -5.81 12.02 9.48
N VAL A 136 -5.21 11.78 10.65
CA VAL A 136 -5.97 11.47 11.89
C VAL A 136 -6.91 12.62 12.25
N ALA A 137 -6.43 13.87 12.20
CA ALA A 137 -7.24 15.04 12.46
C ALA A 137 -8.43 15.18 11.48
N GLU A 138 -8.20 14.94 10.18
CA GLU A 138 -9.25 15.01 9.18
C GLU A 138 -10.30 13.91 9.34
N LEU A 139 -9.85 12.67 9.62
CA LEU A 139 -10.77 11.56 9.91
C LEU A 139 -11.57 11.81 11.20
N GLY A 140 -10.92 12.26 12.27
CA GLY A 140 -11.61 12.60 13.52
C GLY A 140 -12.72 13.63 13.29
N ARG A 141 -12.42 14.67 12.49
CA ARG A 141 -13.39 15.71 12.15
C ARG A 141 -14.58 15.18 11.33
N ARG A 142 -14.32 14.33 10.30
CA ARG A 142 -15.37 13.82 9.39
C ARG A 142 -16.20 12.70 9.99
N CYS A 143 -15.57 11.84 10.79
CA CYS A 143 -16.25 10.74 11.46
C CYS A 143 -16.90 11.13 12.80
N GLY A 144 -16.70 12.38 13.28
CA GLY A 144 -17.19 12.82 14.58
C GLY A 144 -16.56 12.09 15.75
N LEU A 145 -15.32 11.60 15.58
CA LEU A 145 -14.59 10.89 16.63
C LEU A 145 -13.99 11.89 17.62
N GLY A 146 -14.07 11.57 18.91
CA GLY A 146 -13.42 12.36 19.95
C GLY A 146 -11.89 12.30 19.87
N PRO A 147 -11.18 13.18 20.61
CA PRO A 147 -9.72 13.27 20.57
C PRO A 147 -8.98 11.99 21.03
N ASP A 148 -9.68 11.06 21.66
CA ASP A 148 -9.14 9.83 22.25
C ASP A 148 -9.63 8.55 21.51
N ALA A 149 -10.18 8.67 20.31
CA ALA A 149 -10.74 7.56 19.54
C ALA A 149 -9.73 6.93 18.57
#